data_b650524d5590aadadea6df454f7371e5
#
_entry.id   b650524d5590aadadea6df454f7371e5
#
_cell.length_a   1.000
_cell.length_b   1.000
_cell.length_c   1.000
_cell.angle_alpha   90.00
_cell.angle_beta   90.00
_cell.angle_gamma   90.00
#
_symmetry.space_group_name_H-M   'P 1'
#
loop_
_entity.id
_entity.type
_entity.pdbx_description
1 polymer ?
#
loop_
_entity_poly.entity_id
_entity_poly.type
_entity_poly.pdbx_seq_one_letter_code
_entity_poly.pdbx_strand_id
1 'polypeptide(L)'
;MNKSQSFMEIKWVDTHCHLQLLNKNLDENHFKNIEFLVIPGVDVESSSKAKEISSSLEVESYWSAGLHPHDAKLLDTQRHDLEKLFVEADLIGETGLDFYRNLSTKEEQRENFLFHLEFSKQLNKPIIIHCRDSFQDTYDLLVEFNNPSSVILHSWTGGRKWTKRFRELDVYFSISGIVTYETAKDLQLSVQEIPINRLLLETDTPYLTPMPLKGQDNLSLIHISEPTRRRHI
;
A
#
# COMPACT_ATOMS: atom_id res chain seq x y z
N MET A 1 -30.40 -7.83 -36.52
CA MET A 1 -29.36 -6.87 -36.17
C MET A 1 -28.93 -7.12 -34.71
N ASN A 2 -27.89 -7.93 -34.53
CA ASN A 2 -27.34 -8.22 -33.21
C ASN A 2 -26.53 -6.99 -32.75
N LYS A 3 -27.04 -6.26 -31.76
CA LYS A 3 -26.21 -5.31 -31.01
C LYS A 3 -25.35 -6.14 -30.09
N SER A 4 -24.11 -6.39 -30.50
CA SER A 4 -23.06 -6.81 -29.58
C SER A 4 -22.83 -5.62 -28.60
N GLN A 5 -23.38 -5.74 -27.41
CA GLN A 5 -22.93 -4.92 -26.29
C GLN A 5 -21.47 -5.31 -26.02
N SER A 6 -20.53 -4.47 -26.40
CA SER A 6 -19.18 -4.58 -25.89
C SER A 6 -19.24 -4.29 -24.40
N PHE A 7 -19.13 -5.33 -23.59
CA PHE A 7 -18.87 -5.14 -22.17
C PHE A 7 -17.51 -4.45 -22.06
N MET A 8 -17.47 -3.24 -21.51
CA MET A 8 -16.19 -2.64 -21.16
C MET A 8 -15.51 -3.60 -20.19
N GLU A 9 -14.33 -4.06 -20.55
CA GLU A 9 -13.48 -4.89 -19.68
C GLU A 9 -13.04 -4.00 -18.53
N ILE A 10 -13.42 -4.36 -17.31
CA ILE A 10 -13.04 -3.59 -16.11
C ILE A 10 -11.57 -3.87 -15.87
N LYS A 11 -10.77 -2.82 -15.86
CA LYS A 11 -9.37 -2.86 -15.43
C LYS A 11 -9.28 -2.47 -13.96
N TRP A 12 -8.36 -3.09 -13.26
CA TRP A 12 -8.12 -2.90 -11.84
C TRP A 12 -6.75 -2.27 -11.61
N VAL A 13 -6.59 -1.62 -10.49
CA VAL A 13 -5.28 -1.16 -10.01
C VAL A 13 -4.93 -1.93 -8.74
N ASP A 14 -3.64 -2.20 -8.54
CA ASP A 14 -3.12 -2.73 -7.28
C ASP A 14 -2.06 -1.78 -6.72
N THR A 15 -2.47 -1.00 -5.74
CA THR A 15 -1.62 0.08 -5.23
C THR A 15 -0.61 -0.36 -4.17
N HIS A 16 -0.54 -1.68 -3.86
CA HIS A 16 0.44 -2.23 -2.93
C HIS A 16 0.55 -3.75 -3.07
N CYS A 17 1.60 -4.23 -3.75
CA CYS A 17 1.86 -5.66 -3.94
C CYS A 17 3.36 -5.96 -3.87
N HIS A 18 3.78 -6.78 -2.91
CA HIS A 18 5.19 -7.15 -2.74
C HIS A 18 5.60 -8.29 -3.68
N LEU A 19 5.65 -8.04 -4.98
CA LEU A 19 6.00 -9.05 -5.99
C LEU A 19 7.41 -9.64 -5.74
N GLN A 20 8.33 -8.85 -5.20
CA GLN A 20 9.68 -9.26 -4.85
C GLN A 20 9.75 -10.30 -3.71
N LEU A 21 8.67 -10.46 -2.96
CA LEU A 21 8.58 -11.46 -1.89
C LEU A 21 7.94 -12.78 -2.34
N LEU A 22 7.48 -12.85 -3.59
CA LEU A 22 6.90 -14.07 -4.15
C LEU A 22 7.99 -15.08 -4.53
N ASN A 23 7.81 -16.32 -4.10
CA ASN A 23 8.67 -17.45 -4.49
C ASN A 23 8.21 -18.11 -5.81
N LYS A 24 7.49 -17.39 -6.67
CA LYS A 24 6.92 -17.92 -7.91
C LYS A 24 7.14 -16.94 -9.05
N ASN A 25 7.41 -17.47 -10.23
CA ASN A 25 7.38 -16.68 -11.45
C ASN A 25 5.94 -16.36 -11.81
N LEU A 26 5.64 -15.09 -11.94
CA LEU A 26 4.36 -14.60 -12.47
C LEU A 26 4.47 -14.54 -13.99
N ASP A 27 3.43 -14.99 -14.68
CA ASP A 27 3.30 -14.83 -16.12
C ASP A 27 2.35 -13.66 -16.46
N GLU A 28 2.31 -13.25 -17.71
CA GLU A 28 1.50 -12.12 -18.19
C GLU A 28 0.00 -12.29 -17.90
N ASN A 29 -0.50 -13.54 -17.83
CA ASN A 29 -1.91 -13.80 -17.55
C ASN A 29 -2.33 -13.34 -16.16
N HIS A 30 -1.39 -13.27 -15.20
CA HIS A 30 -1.66 -12.78 -13.85
C HIS A 30 -2.03 -11.29 -13.85
N PHE A 31 -1.59 -10.53 -14.86
CA PHE A 31 -1.78 -9.08 -14.95
C PHE A 31 -2.81 -8.65 -16.01
N LYS A 32 -3.45 -9.56 -16.70
CA LYS A 32 -4.32 -9.29 -17.86
C LYS A 32 -5.35 -8.19 -17.63
N ASN A 33 -5.92 -8.09 -16.43
CA ASN A 33 -6.95 -7.12 -16.08
C ASN A 33 -6.41 -6.01 -15.17
N ILE A 34 -5.11 -5.88 -15.04
CA ILE A 34 -4.48 -4.82 -14.26
C ILE A 34 -4.13 -3.66 -15.21
N GLU A 35 -4.49 -2.45 -14.80
CA GLU A 35 -4.13 -1.21 -15.49
C GLU A 35 -2.74 -0.77 -15.07
N PHE A 36 -2.51 -0.69 -13.76
CA PHE A 36 -1.19 -0.50 -13.20
C PHE A 36 -1.08 -1.13 -11.79
N LEU A 37 0.16 -1.29 -11.35
CA LEU A 37 0.47 -1.76 -10.00
C LEU A 37 1.63 -0.98 -9.36
N VAL A 38 1.69 -1.03 -8.02
CA VAL A 38 2.79 -0.43 -7.25
C VAL A 38 3.49 -1.52 -6.44
N ILE A 39 4.81 -1.62 -6.58
CA ILE A 39 5.66 -2.57 -5.89
C ILE A 39 6.43 -1.83 -4.79
N PRO A 40 6.02 -1.93 -3.51
CA PRO A 40 6.67 -1.20 -2.42
C PRO A 40 7.94 -1.91 -1.95
N GLY A 41 9.03 -1.14 -1.75
CA GLY A 41 10.19 -1.60 -1.01
C GLY A 41 10.01 -1.45 0.49
N VAL A 42 10.60 -2.34 1.28
CA VAL A 42 10.55 -2.35 2.75
C VAL A 42 11.93 -2.24 3.40
N ASP A 43 12.98 -2.30 2.60
CA ASP A 43 14.40 -2.06 2.91
C ASP A 43 15.17 -1.79 1.61
N VAL A 44 16.48 -1.56 1.69
CA VAL A 44 17.34 -1.30 0.50
C VAL A 44 17.32 -2.46 -0.49
N GLU A 45 17.40 -3.70 -0.01
CA GLU A 45 17.44 -4.90 -0.87
C GLU A 45 16.11 -5.07 -1.60
N SER A 46 15.00 -5.03 -0.87
CA SER A 46 13.66 -5.19 -1.44
C SER A 46 13.27 -4.03 -2.36
N SER A 47 13.71 -2.80 -2.05
CA SER A 47 13.53 -1.63 -2.91
C SER A 47 14.26 -1.78 -4.24
N SER A 48 15.50 -2.28 -4.20
CA SER A 48 16.28 -2.56 -5.42
C SER A 48 15.62 -3.65 -6.29
N LYS A 49 15.12 -4.71 -5.65
CA LYS A 49 14.36 -5.76 -6.35
C LYS A 49 13.04 -5.26 -6.93
N ALA A 50 12.33 -4.39 -6.19
CA ALA A 50 11.10 -3.78 -6.67
C ALA A 50 11.34 -2.96 -7.95
N LYS A 51 12.43 -2.18 -8.00
CA LYS A 51 12.90 -1.46 -9.19
C LYS A 51 13.15 -2.39 -10.37
N GLU A 52 13.89 -3.50 -10.15
CA GLU A 52 14.20 -4.48 -11.19
C GLU A 52 12.94 -5.12 -11.77
N ILE A 53 12.02 -5.57 -10.88
CA ILE A 53 10.75 -6.18 -11.30
C ILE A 53 9.91 -5.17 -12.08
N SER A 54 9.72 -3.95 -11.55
CA SER A 54 8.96 -2.90 -12.22
C SER A 54 9.50 -2.64 -13.64
N SER A 55 10.82 -2.60 -13.80
CA SER A 55 11.45 -2.38 -15.10
C SER A 55 11.30 -3.55 -16.08
N SER A 56 10.97 -4.74 -15.63
CA SER A 56 10.85 -5.97 -16.43
C SER A 56 9.41 -6.34 -16.81
N LEU A 57 8.42 -5.76 -16.13
CA LEU A 57 7.00 -6.05 -16.39
C LEU A 57 6.50 -5.32 -17.63
N GLU A 58 5.63 -5.98 -18.41
CA GLU A 58 4.92 -5.34 -19.53
C GLU A 58 3.73 -4.48 -19.07
N VAL A 59 3.12 -4.84 -17.94
CA VAL A 59 2.07 -4.03 -17.31
C VAL A 59 2.66 -2.77 -16.71
N GLU A 60 1.97 -1.64 -16.84
CA GLU A 60 2.39 -0.40 -16.23
C GLU A 60 2.60 -0.60 -14.72
N SER A 61 3.79 -0.27 -14.25
CA SER A 61 4.19 -0.55 -12.87
C SER A 61 5.07 0.56 -12.32
N TYR A 62 4.85 0.86 -11.06
CA TYR A 62 5.59 1.83 -10.28
C TYR A 62 6.25 1.11 -9.10
N TRP A 63 7.32 1.69 -8.58
CA TRP A 63 7.99 1.13 -7.41
C TRP A 63 8.29 2.20 -6.38
N SER A 64 8.38 1.80 -5.13
CA SER A 64 8.80 2.70 -4.06
C SER A 64 10.05 2.21 -3.37
N ALA A 65 10.78 3.14 -2.75
CA ALA A 65 11.89 2.84 -1.86
C ALA A 65 11.54 3.26 -0.44
N GLY A 66 11.81 2.38 0.53
CA GLY A 66 11.50 2.67 1.92
C GLY A 66 12.20 1.74 2.90
N LEU A 67 12.01 2.07 4.19
CA LEU A 67 12.38 1.22 5.31
C LEU A 67 11.17 1.06 6.22
N HIS A 68 10.67 -0.17 6.28
CA HIS A 68 9.48 -0.51 7.05
C HIS A 68 9.70 -0.28 8.56
N PRO A 69 8.68 0.12 9.33
CA PRO A 69 8.80 0.36 10.77
C PRO A 69 9.36 -0.83 11.57
N HIS A 70 9.20 -2.05 11.08
CA HIS A 70 9.79 -3.23 11.73
C HIS A 70 11.33 -3.20 11.77
N ASP A 71 11.93 -2.60 10.75
CA ASP A 71 13.38 -2.54 10.54
C ASP A 71 13.95 -1.13 10.73
N ALA A 72 13.18 -0.22 11.33
CA ALA A 72 13.56 1.18 11.57
C ALA A 72 14.92 1.33 12.30
N LYS A 73 15.26 0.39 13.18
CA LYS A 73 16.58 0.28 13.84
C LYS A 73 17.77 0.20 12.88
N LEU A 74 17.54 -0.14 11.62
CA LEU A 74 18.57 -0.24 10.58
C LEU A 74 18.77 1.07 9.81
N LEU A 75 18.06 2.14 10.17
CA LEU A 75 18.08 3.41 9.43
C LEU A 75 19.51 3.92 9.24
N ASP A 76 20.33 3.96 10.29
CA ASP A 76 21.70 4.50 10.21
C ASP A 76 22.57 3.73 9.20
N THR A 77 22.36 2.42 9.08
CA THR A 77 23.13 1.58 8.16
C THR A 77 22.62 1.64 6.72
N GLN A 78 21.36 1.93 6.53
CA GLN A 78 20.70 1.93 5.22
C GLN A 78 20.47 3.35 4.66
N ARG A 79 20.58 4.38 5.47
CA ARG A 79 20.28 5.79 5.13
C ARG A 79 20.86 6.22 3.78
N HIS A 80 22.17 6.06 3.61
CA HIS A 80 22.87 6.50 2.41
C HIS A 80 22.37 5.84 1.12
N ASP A 81 22.06 4.56 1.17
CA ASP A 81 21.57 3.84 -0.01
C ASP A 81 20.07 4.10 -0.25
N LEU A 82 19.28 4.29 0.81
CA LEU A 82 17.90 4.77 0.70
C LEU A 82 17.83 6.14 0.03
N GLU A 83 18.69 7.09 0.38
CA GLU A 83 18.74 8.42 -0.23
C GLU A 83 18.93 8.35 -1.75
N LYS A 84 19.78 7.45 -2.24
CA LYS A 84 19.98 7.22 -3.68
C LYS A 84 18.73 6.63 -4.32
N LEU A 85 18.13 5.62 -3.67
CA LEU A 85 16.94 4.97 -4.19
C LEU A 85 15.74 5.93 -4.21
N PHE A 86 15.60 6.82 -3.22
CA PHE A 86 14.52 7.82 -3.19
C PHE A 86 14.55 8.76 -4.39
N VAL A 87 15.74 9.11 -4.89
CA VAL A 87 15.86 9.95 -6.10
C VAL A 87 15.31 9.24 -7.32
N GLU A 88 15.50 7.92 -7.42
CA GLU A 88 15.12 7.12 -8.57
C GLU A 88 13.69 6.58 -8.49
N ALA A 89 13.20 6.27 -7.29
CA ALA A 89 11.88 5.67 -7.07
C ALA A 89 10.74 6.60 -7.51
N ASP A 90 9.62 6.01 -7.90
CA ASP A 90 8.39 6.75 -8.23
C ASP A 90 7.71 7.29 -6.96
N LEU A 91 7.74 6.50 -5.87
CA LEU A 91 7.15 6.83 -4.58
C LEU A 91 8.17 6.60 -3.46
N ILE A 92 7.93 7.23 -2.29
CA ILE A 92 8.66 6.99 -1.04
C ILE A 92 7.88 6.00 -0.17
N GLY A 93 8.56 5.08 0.47
CA GLY A 93 7.93 4.07 1.35
C GLY A 93 8.13 2.65 0.79
N GLU A 94 7.71 1.67 1.51
CA GLU A 94 6.81 1.68 2.67
C GLU A 94 7.57 2.12 3.93
N THR A 95 6.93 2.99 4.70
CA THR A 95 7.44 3.52 5.96
C THR A 95 6.27 3.82 6.90
N GLY A 96 6.50 4.29 8.11
CA GLY A 96 5.45 4.67 9.03
C GLY A 96 5.63 4.08 10.43
N LEU A 97 4.52 3.72 11.10
CA LEU A 97 4.51 3.27 12.49
C LEU A 97 3.71 1.97 12.66
N ASP A 98 4.30 0.99 13.36
CA ASP A 98 3.65 -0.26 13.79
C ASP A 98 3.86 -0.47 15.29
N PHE A 99 2.87 -0.13 16.10
CA PHE A 99 2.92 -0.33 17.56
C PHE A 99 2.31 -1.67 18.00
N TYR A 100 1.87 -2.48 17.04
CA TYR A 100 1.41 -3.84 17.31
C TYR A 100 2.58 -4.84 17.44
N ARG A 101 3.53 -4.78 16.50
CA ARG A 101 4.66 -5.74 16.45
C ARG A 101 5.84 -5.33 17.33
N ASN A 102 6.13 -4.02 17.46
CA ASN A 102 7.23 -3.47 18.26
C ASN A 102 8.60 -4.12 17.98
N LEU A 103 8.94 -4.33 16.69
CA LEU A 103 10.22 -4.94 16.28
C LEU A 103 11.37 -3.94 16.25
N SER A 104 11.06 -2.64 16.22
CA SER A 104 11.92 -1.50 16.52
C SER A 104 11.25 -0.64 17.59
N THR A 105 12.00 0.16 18.33
CA THR A 105 11.43 1.07 19.34
C THR A 105 10.57 2.15 18.68
N LYS A 106 9.69 2.79 19.45
CA LYS A 106 8.87 3.89 18.92
C LYS A 106 9.72 5.07 18.46
N GLU A 107 10.80 5.33 19.14
CA GLU A 107 11.77 6.39 18.83
C GLU A 107 12.45 6.12 17.48
N GLU A 108 12.96 4.90 17.26
CA GLU A 108 13.53 4.48 15.97
C GLU A 108 12.51 4.56 14.84
N GLN A 109 11.29 4.07 15.07
CA GLN A 109 10.21 4.16 14.08
C GLN A 109 9.85 5.61 13.75
N ARG A 110 9.77 6.49 14.75
CA ARG A 110 9.50 7.90 14.55
C ARG A 110 10.61 8.59 13.76
N GLU A 111 11.88 8.34 14.08
CA GLU A 111 13.02 8.89 13.35
C GLU A 111 13.00 8.44 11.89
N ASN A 112 12.83 7.14 11.67
CA ASN A 112 12.70 6.57 10.33
C ASN A 112 11.55 7.21 9.54
N PHE A 113 10.38 7.35 10.15
CA PHE A 113 9.22 7.94 9.49
C PHE A 113 9.46 9.42 9.12
N LEU A 114 10.04 10.22 10.02
CA LEU A 114 10.41 11.61 9.76
C LEU A 114 11.40 11.73 8.61
N PHE A 115 12.40 10.86 8.55
CA PHE A 115 13.36 10.81 7.45
C PHE A 115 12.66 10.62 6.09
N HIS A 116 11.72 9.70 5.99
CA HIS A 116 10.97 9.46 4.76
C HIS A 116 10.03 10.62 4.40
N LEU A 117 9.36 11.21 5.40
CA LEU A 117 8.50 12.39 5.19
C LEU A 117 9.31 13.56 4.63
N GLU A 118 10.52 13.77 5.14
CA GLU A 118 11.42 14.83 4.68
C GLU A 118 11.79 14.66 3.21
N PHE A 119 12.20 13.44 2.81
CA PHE A 119 12.52 13.14 1.42
C PHE A 119 11.29 13.19 0.49
N SER A 120 10.14 12.69 0.93
CA SER A 120 8.90 12.82 0.16
C SER A 120 8.58 14.28 -0.15
N LYS A 121 8.70 15.16 0.84
CA LYS A 121 8.48 16.60 0.67
C LYS A 121 9.55 17.24 -0.21
N GLN A 122 10.83 16.93 0.02
CA GLN A 122 11.95 17.50 -0.73
C GLN A 122 11.92 17.12 -2.21
N LEU A 123 11.60 15.86 -2.52
CA LEU A 123 11.54 15.33 -3.87
C LEU A 123 10.15 15.50 -4.53
N ASN A 124 9.16 16.00 -3.78
CA ASN A 124 7.76 16.10 -4.20
C ASN A 124 7.20 14.77 -4.73
N LYS A 125 7.48 13.66 -4.01
CA LYS A 125 7.02 12.31 -4.36
C LYS A 125 5.94 11.84 -3.40
N PRO A 126 4.93 11.07 -3.87
CA PRO A 126 3.95 10.43 -3.00
C PRO A 126 4.62 9.53 -1.96
N ILE A 127 3.98 9.37 -0.81
CA ILE A 127 4.48 8.50 0.26
C ILE A 127 3.46 7.43 0.64
N ILE A 128 3.94 6.18 0.78
CA ILE A 128 3.16 5.02 1.23
C ILE A 128 3.43 4.81 2.71
N ILE A 129 2.38 4.88 3.50
CA ILE A 129 2.47 4.84 4.96
C ILE A 129 1.78 3.61 5.54
N HIS A 130 2.57 2.82 6.27
CA HIS A 130 2.11 1.80 7.19
C HIS A 130 1.64 2.44 8.51
N CYS A 131 0.40 2.15 8.91
CA CYS A 131 -0.18 2.71 10.13
C CYS A 131 -0.95 1.63 10.91
N ARG A 132 -0.30 1.01 11.90
CA ARG A 132 -0.90 -0.06 12.67
C ARG A 132 -0.79 0.20 14.17
N ASP A 133 -1.95 0.30 14.85
CA ASP A 133 -2.07 0.65 16.27
C ASP A 133 -1.34 1.96 16.65
N SER A 134 -1.13 2.85 15.66
CA SER A 134 -0.37 4.10 15.76
C SER A 134 -1.12 5.31 15.20
N PHE A 135 -2.44 5.23 15.08
CA PHE A 135 -3.25 6.23 14.37
C PHE A 135 -3.06 7.66 14.88
N GLN A 136 -2.97 7.86 16.21
CA GLN A 136 -2.79 9.20 16.77
C GLN A 136 -1.41 9.76 16.42
N ASP A 137 -0.35 8.96 16.64
CA ASP A 137 1.03 9.40 16.40
C ASP A 137 1.25 9.67 14.91
N THR A 138 0.73 8.81 14.03
CA THR A 138 0.81 9.01 12.57
C THR A 138 0.06 10.28 12.15
N TYR A 139 -1.13 10.52 12.69
CA TYR A 139 -1.92 11.72 12.40
C TYR A 139 -1.18 12.99 12.84
N ASP A 140 -0.66 13.00 14.07
CA ASP A 140 0.02 14.16 14.64
C ASP A 140 1.30 14.50 13.87
N LEU A 141 2.06 13.48 13.45
CA LEU A 141 3.23 13.67 12.60
C LEU A 141 2.89 14.26 11.23
N LEU A 142 1.84 13.79 10.59
CA LEU A 142 1.40 14.33 9.30
C LEU A 142 0.93 15.79 9.40
N VAL A 143 0.26 16.13 10.50
CA VAL A 143 -0.15 17.53 10.79
C VAL A 143 1.07 18.40 11.05
N GLU A 144 1.99 17.96 11.93
CA GLU A 144 3.22 18.67 12.28
C GLU A 144 4.09 18.92 11.04
N PHE A 145 4.22 17.94 10.19
CA PHE A 145 5.05 18.00 8.98
C PHE A 145 4.43 18.82 7.84
N ASN A 146 3.18 19.21 8.00
CA ASN A 146 2.40 19.96 7.00
C ASN A 146 2.37 19.26 5.65
N ASN A 147 1.98 18.03 5.70
CA ASN A 147 1.64 17.09 4.63
C ASN A 147 2.63 17.08 3.44
N PRO A 148 3.30 15.96 3.15
CA PRO A 148 4.02 15.77 1.90
C PRO A 148 3.05 15.80 0.70
N SER A 149 3.55 15.71 -0.52
CA SER A 149 2.81 15.94 -1.78
C SER A 149 1.53 15.12 -1.93
N SER A 150 1.58 13.82 -1.59
CA SER A 150 0.43 12.91 -1.56
C SER A 150 0.70 11.78 -0.58
N VAL A 151 -0.25 11.49 0.29
CA VAL A 151 -0.15 10.45 1.30
C VAL A 151 -1.07 9.30 0.96
N ILE A 152 -0.54 8.09 0.94
CA ILE A 152 -1.28 6.84 0.78
C ILE A 152 -1.16 6.05 2.09
N LEU A 153 -2.28 5.90 2.79
CA LEU A 153 -2.38 5.01 3.94
C LEU A 153 -2.68 3.61 3.41
N HIS A 154 -1.65 2.77 3.33
CA HIS A 154 -1.79 1.41 2.82
C HIS A 154 -2.48 0.51 3.86
N SER A 155 -3.14 -0.55 3.38
CA SER A 155 -3.86 -1.55 4.18
C SER A 155 -4.63 -0.95 5.36
N TRP A 156 -5.42 0.09 5.05
CA TRP A 156 -6.10 0.87 6.07
C TRP A 156 -7.02 0.01 6.95
N THR A 157 -6.80 0.08 8.25
CA THR A 157 -7.60 -0.64 9.26
C THR A 157 -8.20 0.28 10.31
N GLY A 158 -8.00 1.59 10.20
CA GLY A 158 -8.60 2.56 11.10
C GLY A 158 -10.13 2.57 10.99
N GLY A 159 -10.80 2.51 12.13
CA GLY A 159 -12.26 2.59 12.20
C GLY A 159 -12.77 3.98 11.78
N ARG A 160 -14.11 4.14 11.75
CA ARG A 160 -14.78 5.36 11.29
C ARG A 160 -14.24 6.66 11.92
N LYS A 161 -13.89 6.63 13.21
CA LYS A 161 -13.34 7.80 13.91
C LYS A 161 -12.03 8.28 13.25
N TRP A 162 -11.11 7.36 13.00
CA TRP A 162 -9.82 7.70 12.41
C TRP A 162 -9.94 8.03 10.94
N THR A 163 -10.78 7.32 10.20
CA THR A 163 -11.05 7.62 8.79
C THR A 163 -11.55 9.06 8.62
N LYS A 164 -12.48 9.51 9.48
CA LYS A 164 -12.96 10.89 9.45
C LYS A 164 -11.85 11.92 9.72
N ARG A 165 -10.98 11.64 10.68
CA ARG A 165 -9.86 12.55 10.98
C ARG A 165 -8.83 12.61 9.84
N PHE A 166 -8.40 11.46 9.33
CA PHE A 166 -7.41 11.44 8.25
C PHE A 166 -7.93 12.03 6.93
N ARG A 167 -9.25 11.99 6.69
CA ARG A 167 -9.86 12.69 5.54
C ARG A 167 -9.60 14.20 5.55
N GLU A 168 -9.44 14.81 6.71
CA GLU A 168 -9.13 16.23 6.85
C GLU A 168 -7.74 16.58 6.30
N LEU A 169 -6.86 15.59 6.18
CA LEU A 169 -5.50 15.72 5.63
C LEU A 169 -5.42 15.43 4.13
N ASP A 170 -6.56 15.21 3.46
CA ASP A 170 -6.65 14.92 2.02
C ASP A 170 -5.81 13.69 1.56
N VAL A 171 -5.72 12.67 2.41
CA VAL A 171 -4.98 11.43 2.14
C VAL A 171 -5.78 10.44 1.29
N TYR A 172 -5.09 9.51 0.66
CA TYR A 172 -5.67 8.33 0.04
C TYR A 172 -5.69 7.15 1.02
N PHE A 173 -6.75 6.35 0.94
CA PHE A 173 -6.93 5.14 1.73
C PHE A 173 -6.91 3.93 0.82
N SER A 174 -5.94 3.05 0.98
CA SER A 174 -5.88 1.81 0.23
C SER A 174 -6.45 0.65 1.05
N ILE A 175 -7.35 -0.11 0.45
CA ILE A 175 -8.12 -1.16 1.10
C ILE A 175 -7.69 -2.51 0.57
N SER A 176 -7.21 -3.36 1.48
CA SER A 176 -6.74 -4.72 1.22
C SER A 176 -7.82 -5.78 1.46
N GLY A 177 -7.48 -7.04 1.23
CA GLY A 177 -8.34 -8.20 1.47
C GLY A 177 -8.94 -8.31 2.87
N ILE A 178 -8.37 -7.60 3.87
CA ILE A 178 -8.90 -7.54 5.24
C ILE A 178 -10.38 -7.11 5.27
N VAL A 179 -10.80 -6.23 4.37
CA VAL A 179 -12.19 -5.75 4.32
C VAL A 179 -13.21 -6.88 4.18
N THR A 180 -12.80 -8.01 3.64
CA THR A 180 -13.68 -9.18 3.43
C THR A 180 -13.84 -10.05 4.69
N TYR A 181 -13.05 -9.80 5.74
CA TYR A 181 -13.09 -10.63 6.96
C TYR A 181 -14.33 -10.32 7.80
N GLU A 182 -14.96 -11.36 8.35
CA GLU A 182 -16.15 -11.21 9.21
C GLU A 182 -15.87 -10.34 10.46
N THR A 183 -14.63 -10.36 10.93
CA THR A 183 -14.19 -9.57 12.10
C THR A 183 -13.92 -8.11 11.78
N ALA A 184 -13.87 -7.72 10.50
CA ALA A 184 -13.50 -6.38 10.05
C ALA A 184 -14.69 -5.41 9.93
N LYS A 185 -15.72 -5.56 10.76
CA LYS A 185 -16.98 -4.78 10.67
C LYS A 185 -16.77 -3.27 10.75
N ASP A 186 -15.90 -2.81 11.64
CA ASP A 186 -15.62 -1.37 11.77
C ASP A 186 -14.88 -0.82 10.55
N LEU A 187 -13.97 -1.60 9.96
CA LEU A 187 -13.36 -1.28 8.68
C LEU A 187 -14.39 -1.22 7.55
N GLN A 188 -15.29 -2.20 7.45
CA GLN A 188 -16.36 -2.22 6.43
C GLN A 188 -17.25 -0.97 6.53
N LEU A 189 -17.54 -0.51 7.74
CA LEU A 189 -18.27 0.74 7.97
C LEU A 189 -17.42 1.97 7.67
N SER A 190 -16.12 1.91 7.91
CA SER A 190 -15.21 3.04 7.66
C SER A 190 -15.01 3.31 6.17
N VAL A 191 -15.03 2.28 5.34
CA VAL A 191 -14.95 2.43 3.87
C VAL A 191 -16.04 3.33 3.31
N GLN A 192 -17.24 3.30 3.91
CA GLN A 192 -18.37 4.16 3.50
C GLN A 192 -18.13 5.66 3.79
N GLU A 193 -17.17 5.96 4.66
CA GLU A 193 -16.77 7.34 4.98
C GLU A 193 -15.70 7.88 4.01
N ILE A 194 -15.08 7.02 3.19
CA ILE A 194 -14.00 7.39 2.27
C ILE A 194 -14.60 7.96 0.99
N PRO A 195 -14.22 9.18 0.57
CA PRO A 195 -14.63 9.69 -0.75
C PRO A 195 -14.10 8.78 -1.86
N ILE A 196 -14.92 8.52 -2.88
CA ILE A 196 -14.56 7.59 -3.95
C ILE A 196 -13.27 7.99 -4.69
N ASN A 197 -12.97 9.27 -4.79
CA ASN A 197 -11.75 9.80 -5.38
C ASN A 197 -10.53 9.77 -4.43
N ARG A 198 -10.68 9.21 -3.23
CA ARG A 198 -9.61 8.97 -2.25
C ARG A 198 -9.53 7.49 -1.85
N LEU A 199 -10.30 6.64 -2.50
CA LEU A 199 -10.30 5.20 -2.27
C LEU A 199 -9.41 4.51 -3.29
N LEU A 200 -8.47 3.71 -2.79
CA LEU A 200 -7.60 2.84 -3.57
C LEU A 200 -7.84 1.38 -3.17
N LEU A 201 -7.44 0.47 -4.03
CA LEU A 201 -7.50 -0.98 -3.78
C LEU A 201 -6.09 -1.57 -3.90
N GLU A 202 -5.83 -2.55 -3.07
CA GLU A 202 -4.56 -3.28 -3.06
C GLU A 202 -4.75 -4.75 -2.68
N THR A 203 -3.75 -5.56 -2.98
CA THR A 203 -3.70 -6.94 -2.51
C THR A 203 -2.91 -7.11 -1.23
N ASP A 204 -1.83 -6.37 -1.08
CA ASP A 204 -0.76 -6.63 -0.11
C ASP A 204 -0.14 -8.04 -0.29
N THR A 205 -0.10 -8.50 -1.54
CA THR A 205 0.51 -9.80 -1.92
C THR A 205 1.94 -9.89 -1.37
N PRO A 206 2.35 -11.04 -0.75
CA PRO A 206 1.64 -12.33 -0.65
C PRO A 206 0.70 -12.45 0.57
N TYR A 207 0.47 -11.37 1.29
CA TYR A 207 -0.29 -11.33 2.55
C TYR A 207 -1.78 -11.07 2.31
N LEU A 208 -2.56 -11.06 3.39
CA LEU A 208 -3.92 -10.54 3.52
C LEU A 208 -4.95 -11.12 2.51
N THR A 209 -4.82 -12.40 2.17
CA THR A 209 -5.72 -13.09 1.25
C THR A 209 -7.20 -12.88 1.64
N PRO A 210 -8.05 -12.44 0.70
CA PRO A 210 -9.45 -12.18 0.97
C PRO A 210 -10.24 -13.47 1.25
N MET A 211 -11.40 -13.33 1.90
CA MET A 211 -12.36 -14.44 2.04
C MET A 211 -12.96 -14.83 0.68
N PRO A 212 -13.24 -16.09 0.43
CA PRO A 212 -13.13 -17.23 1.35
C PRO A 212 -11.75 -17.90 1.38
N LEU A 213 -10.75 -17.34 0.71
CA LEU A 213 -9.43 -17.97 0.49
C LEU A 213 -8.43 -17.67 1.61
N LYS A 214 -8.87 -17.07 2.71
CA LYS A 214 -8.01 -16.76 3.87
C LYS A 214 -7.21 -17.98 4.34
N GLY A 215 -5.89 -17.80 4.51
CA GLY A 215 -4.96 -18.86 4.91
C GLY A 215 -4.24 -19.54 3.74
N GLN A 216 -4.57 -19.19 2.51
CA GLN A 216 -3.77 -19.51 1.32
C GLN A 216 -2.84 -18.34 1.00
N ASP A 217 -1.80 -18.58 0.20
CA ASP A 217 -0.98 -17.49 -0.32
C ASP A 217 -1.83 -16.55 -1.18
N ASN A 218 -1.71 -15.27 -0.97
CA ASN A 218 -2.35 -14.25 -1.81
C ASN A 218 -1.51 -14.11 -3.08
N LEU A 219 -1.66 -15.05 -4.00
CA LEU A 219 -0.81 -15.16 -5.19
C LEU A 219 -1.34 -14.42 -6.40
N SER A 220 -2.53 -13.88 -6.31
CA SER A 220 -3.22 -13.42 -7.49
C SER A 220 -3.89 -12.08 -7.26
N LEU A 221 -3.46 -11.13 -8.04
CA LEU A 221 -4.20 -9.90 -8.32
C LEU A 221 -5.62 -10.20 -8.86
N ILE A 222 -5.87 -11.44 -9.33
CA ILE A 222 -7.17 -11.94 -9.79
C ILE A 222 -8.22 -11.98 -8.68
N HIS A 223 -7.81 -12.11 -7.42
CA HIS A 223 -8.76 -12.19 -6.30
C HIS A 223 -9.43 -10.84 -5.97
N ILE A 224 -8.90 -9.72 -6.44
CA ILE A 224 -9.61 -8.44 -6.39
C ILE A 224 -10.83 -8.44 -7.32
N SER A 225 -10.77 -9.15 -8.42
CA SER A 225 -11.83 -9.17 -9.46
C SER A 225 -13.00 -10.11 -9.17
N GLU A 226 -12.89 -11.05 -8.23
CA GLU A 226 -13.91 -12.07 -7.98
C GLU A 226 -14.96 -11.74 -6.90
N PRO A 227 -14.77 -10.83 -5.92
CA PRO A 227 -15.77 -10.62 -4.87
C PRO A 227 -17.09 -10.02 -5.34
N THR A 228 -17.13 -9.43 -6.52
CA THR A 228 -18.31 -8.71 -7.04
C THR A 228 -19.21 -9.53 -7.92
N ARG A 229 -18.81 -10.77 -8.27
CA ARG A 229 -19.68 -11.66 -9.02
C ARG A 229 -20.64 -12.41 -8.11
N ARG A 230 -21.72 -11.71 -7.77
CA ARG A 230 -23.05 -12.22 -7.44
C ARG A 230 -23.27 -12.91 -6.10
N ARG A 231 -24.00 -12.24 -5.29
CA ARG A 231 -25.25 -12.86 -4.84
C ARG A 231 -26.40 -11.94 -5.22
N HIS A 232 -27.03 -12.25 -6.34
CA HIS A 232 -28.42 -11.89 -6.53
C HIS A 232 -29.24 -12.80 -5.61
N ILE A 233 -29.94 -12.21 -4.71
CA ILE A 233 -31.19 -12.72 -4.17
C ILE A 233 -32.25 -11.68 -4.52
#